data_67dcd4e367f2a44ca8f026e7d3887852
#
_entry.id   67dcd4e367f2a44ca8f026e7d3887852
#
_cell.length_a   1.000
_cell.length_b   1.000
_cell.length_c   1.000
_cell.angle_alpha   90.00
_cell.angle_beta   90.00
_cell.angle_gamma   90.00
#
_symmetry.space_group_name_H-M   'P 1'
#
loop_
_entity.id
_entity.type
_entity.pdbx_description
1 polymer ?
#
loop_
_entity_poly.entity_id
_entity_poly.type
_entity_poly.pdbx_seq_one_letter_code
_entity_poly.pdbx_strand_id
1 'polypeptide(L)'
;MIIDLHLKGNLVIVVGTGNEGLKKINSLLTQDCKILVISESSNSQIQKFVKDGLIQFKKLKLENASFLSNYKPYLVMATTTDKILNKKIVEKAKKMKSYAYASDDPEISDFAHPSVINIQDTIQIAISTGGSSPIMAKKIKSKAESFFKKNISEYDINQIQLQKFARSVAKEKLSTQLDRKEFLYSIIKDKRVKELLKDGKYKIAQTQVKKILREWS
;
A
#
# COMPACT_ATOMS: atom_id res chain seq x y z
N MET A 1 3.04 11.84 -12.46
CA MET A 1 3.70 10.54 -12.17
C MET A 1 2.97 9.91 -11.01
N ILE A 2 2.50 8.66 -11.14
CA ILE A 2 1.95 7.88 -10.02
C ILE A 2 3.03 6.89 -9.62
N ILE A 3 3.27 6.74 -8.32
CA ILE A 3 4.29 5.84 -7.77
C ILE A 3 3.65 4.92 -6.72
N ASP A 4 4.16 3.70 -6.63
CA ASP A 4 3.87 2.76 -5.55
C ASP A 4 5.01 2.84 -4.52
N LEU A 5 4.68 3.30 -3.30
CA LEU A 5 5.67 3.55 -2.27
C LEU A 5 5.82 2.32 -1.36
N HIS A 6 6.99 1.71 -1.38
CA HIS A 6 7.28 0.55 -0.55
C HIS A 6 7.64 0.95 0.88
N LEU A 7 6.73 0.72 1.82
CA LEU A 7 6.88 1.12 3.22
C LEU A 7 7.32 -0.03 4.14
N LYS A 8 7.50 -1.24 3.62
CA LYS A 8 7.82 -2.44 4.42
C LYS A 8 8.94 -2.20 5.42
N GLY A 9 8.64 -2.45 6.71
CA GLY A 9 9.58 -2.31 7.82
C GLY A 9 9.90 -0.87 8.23
N ASN A 10 9.47 0.13 7.45
CA ASN A 10 9.70 1.54 7.74
C ASN A 10 8.75 2.07 8.82
N LEU A 11 9.21 3.06 9.57
CA LEU A 11 8.38 3.78 10.54
C LEU A 11 7.58 4.88 9.84
N VAL A 12 6.26 4.82 10.00
CA VAL A 12 5.32 5.87 9.58
C VAL A 12 4.67 6.47 10.81
N ILE A 13 4.69 7.79 10.93
CA ILE A 13 4.03 8.52 12.02
C ILE A 13 2.77 9.18 11.47
N VAL A 14 1.63 8.91 12.10
CA VAL A 14 0.35 9.59 11.83
C VAL A 14 0.02 10.46 13.04
N VAL A 15 -0.15 11.75 12.79
CA VAL A 15 -0.49 12.73 13.84
C VAL A 15 -1.95 13.13 13.69
N GLY A 16 -2.76 12.73 14.68
CA GLY A 16 -4.20 12.94 14.70
C GLY A 16 -4.99 11.64 14.44
N THR A 17 -6.12 11.51 15.15
CA THR A 17 -7.01 10.34 15.15
C THR A 17 -8.42 10.64 14.64
N GLY A 18 -8.61 11.80 14.01
CA GLY A 18 -9.85 12.17 13.34
C GLY A 18 -10.12 11.32 12.09
N ASN A 19 -11.19 11.63 11.36
CA ASN A 19 -11.59 10.87 10.17
C ASN A 19 -10.47 10.74 9.11
N GLU A 20 -9.69 11.81 8.88
CA GLU A 20 -8.57 11.75 7.93
C GLU A 20 -7.43 10.88 8.46
N GLY A 21 -7.08 10.98 9.73
CA GLY A 21 -6.09 10.11 10.36
C GLY A 21 -6.47 8.64 10.26
N LEU A 22 -7.71 8.29 10.56
CA LEU A 22 -8.23 6.92 10.42
C LEU A 22 -8.14 6.39 8.98
N LYS A 23 -8.49 7.21 7.98
CA LYS A 23 -8.35 6.81 6.57
C LYS A 23 -6.89 6.48 6.21
N LYS A 24 -5.95 7.29 6.71
CA LYS A 24 -4.51 7.05 6.46
C LYS A 24 -4.02 5.80 7.19
N ILE A 25 -4.40 5.62 8.44
CA ILE A 25 -4.04 4.42 9.21
C ILE A 25 -4.57 3.16 8.52
N ASN A 26 -5.85 3.13 8.12
CA ASN A 26 -6.42 1.99 7.39
C ASN A 26 -5.66 1.67 6.10
N SER A 27 -5.24 2.68 5.36
CA SER A 27 -4.42 2.49 4.15
C SER A 27 -3.03 1.93 4.47
N LEU A 28 -2.42 2.37 5.58
CA LEU A 28 -1.09 1.92 6.01
C LEU A 28 -1.08 0.47 6.54
N LEU A 29 -2.19 -0.01 7.12
CA LEU A 29 -2.30 -1.39 7.62
C LEU A 29 -2.07 -2.44 6.53
N THR A 30 -2.22 -2.09 5.26
CA THR A 30 -1.96 -2.98 4.12
C THR A 30 -0.50 -2.97 3.64
N GLN A 31 0.37 -2.11 4.24
CA GLN A 31 1.71 -1.81 3.72
C GLN A 31 2.87 -2.49 4.47
N ASP A 32 2.58 -3.34 5.46
CA ASP A 32 3.61 -4.03 6.27
C ASP A 32 4.66 -3.06 6.87
N CYS A 33 4.22 -1.86 7.29
CA CYS A 33 5.04 -0.82 7.93
C CYS A 33 4.78 -0.75 9.44
N LYS A 34 5.71 -0.12 10.17
CA LYS A 34 5.54 0.20 11.58
C LYS A 34 4.75 1.50 11.69
N ILE A 35 3.57 1.46 12.32
CA ILE A 35 2.70 2.63 12.43
C ILE A 35 2.72 3.14 13.86
N LEU A 36 3.15 4.37 14.05
CA LEU A 36 3.04 5.11 15.32
C LEU A 36 2.00 6.22 15.14
N VAL A 37 0.94 6.14 15.92
CA VAL A 37 -0.10 7.19 15.97
C VAL A 37 0.12 8.07 17.18
N ILE A 38 0.15 9.39 16.98
CA ILE A 38 0.33 10.37 18.05
C ILE A 38 -0.87 11.31 18.04
N SER A 39 -1.59 11.40 19.16
CA SER A 39 -2.74 12.27 19.30
C SER A 39 -3.06 12.51 20.77
N GLU A 40 -3.78 13.59 21.08
CA GLU A 40 -4.28 13.90 22.42
C GLU A 40 -5.39 12.92 22.86
N SER A 41 -6.18 12.42 21.92
CA SER A 41 -7.28 11.49 22.15
C SER A 41 -7.22 10.28 21.22
N SER A 42 -7.89 9.21 21.61
CA SER A 42 -8.10 8.03 20.77
C SER A 42 -9.59 7.72 20.71
N ASN A 43 -10.02 7.04 19.65
CA ASN A 43 -11.36 6.48 19.51
C ASN A 43 -11.32 4.94 19.64
N SER A 44 -12.49 4.31 19.67
CA SER A 44 -12.63 2.85 19.83
C SER A 44 -11.88 2.05 18.76
N GLN A 45 -11.83 2.54 17.52
CA GLN A 45 -11.14 1.88 16.42
C GLN A 45 -9.61 1.91 16.60
N ILE A 46 -9.05 3.05 17.02
CA ILE A 46 -7.63 3.17 17.37
C ILE A 46 -7.26 2.24 18.51
N GLN A 47 -8.11 2.21 19.58
CA GLN A 47 -7.89 1.31 20.71
C GLN A 47 -7.90 -0.16 20.29
N LYS A 48 -8.81 -0.54 19.38
CA LYS A 48 -8.84 -1.88 18.78
C LYS A 48 -7.54 -2.19 18.05
N PHE A 49 -7.07 -1.32 17.16
CA PHE A 49 -5.82 -1.53 16.44
C PHE A 49 -4.60 -1.67 17.36
N VAL A 50 -4.57 -0.93 18.48
CA VAL A 50 -3.52 -1.07 19.49
C VAL A 50 -3.61 -2.43 20.18
N LYS A 51 -4.81 -2.85 20.59
CA LYS A 51 -5.04 -4.15 21.24
C LYS A 51 -4.65 -5.32 20.31
N ASP A 52 -4.95 -5.19 19.04
CA ASP A 52 -4.61 -6.19 18.00
C ASP A 52 -3.12 -6.14 17.59
N GLY A 53 -2.30 -5.26 18.19
CA GLY A 53 -0.88 -5.13 17.89
C GLY A 53 -0.54 -4.55 16.50
N LEU A 54 -1.53 -3.96 15.82
CA LEU A 54 -1.39 -3.45 14.46
C LEU A 54 -0.73 -2.08 14.39
N ILE A 55 -0.85 -1.28 15.45
CA ILE A 55 -0.28 0.06 15.57
C ILE A 55 0.25 0.31 16.98
N GLN A 56 1.18 1.25 17.11
CA GLN A 56 1.53 1.87 18.39
C GLN A 56 0.78 3.19 18.53
N PHE A 57 0.32 3.50 19.74
CA PHE A 57 -0.35 4.77 20.04
C PHE A 57 0.37 5.49 21.19
N LYS A 58 0.65 6.77 20.96
CA LYS A 58 1.19 7.66 21.99
C LYS A 58 0.22 8.80 22.26
N LYS A 59 -0.35 8.83 23.46
CA LYS A 59 -1.17 9.96 23.88
C LYS A 59 -0.27 11.16 24.19
N LEU A 60 -0.44 12.23 23.43
CA LEU A 60 0.34 13.46 23.60
C LEU A 60 -0.46 14.66 23.11
N LYS A 61 -0.53 15.72 23.93
CA LYS A 61 -1.00 17.03 23.48
C LYS A 61 0.14 17.71 22.74
N LEU A 62 -0.13 18.10 21.50
CA LEU A 62 0.89 18.63 20.61
C LEU A 62 0.73 20.14 20.44
N GLU A 63 1.71 20.89 20.91
CA GLU A 63 1.81 22.34 20.73
C GLU A 63 2.79 22.71 19.59
N ASN A 64 3.68 21.81 19.29
CA ASN A 64 4.71 21.99 18.24
C ASN A 64 5.17 20.63 17.69
N ALA A 65 6.12 20.66 16.77
CA ALA A 65 6.64 19.46 16.09
C ALA A 65 7.94 18.89 16.71
N SER A 66 8.36 19.34 17.92
CA SER A 66 9.63 18.93 18.53
C SER A 66 9.68 17.44 18.85
N PHE A 67 8.54 16.83 19.13
CA PHE A 67 8.41 15.39 19.40
C PHE A 67 8.98 14.50 18.29
N LEU A 68 8.97 14.96 17.03
CA LEU A 68 9.52 14.21 15.91
C LEU A 68 11.00 13.93 16.06
N SER A 69 11.76 14.78 16.76
CA SER A 69 13.19 14.59 16.99
C SER A 69 13.55 13.32 17.77
N ASN A 70 12.57 12.72 18.44
CA ASN A 70 12.75 11.46 19.17
C ASN A 70 12.63 10.22 18.27
N TYR A 71 12.36 10.41 16.98
CA TYR A 71 12.09 9.32 16.04
C TYR A 71 12.89 9.52 14.75
N LYS A 72 12.97 8.46 13.95
CA LYS A 72 13.52 8.50 12.59
C LYS A 72 12.44 7.97 11.62
N PRO A 73 11.35 8.71 11.41
CA PRO A 73 10.30 8.26 10.52
C PRO A 73 10.72 8.34 9.07
N TYR A 74 10.27 7.37 8.27
CA TYR A 74 10.37 7.43 6.82
C TYR A 74 9.31 8.37 6.24
N LEU A 75 8.10 8.37 6.85
CA LEU A 75 6.95 9.14 6.44
C LEU A 75 6.23 9.72 7.66
N VAL A 76 5.82 10.98 7.57
CA VAL A 76 4.99 11.67 8.57
C VAL A 76 3.72 12.18 7.91
N MET A 77 2.58 11.86 8.48
CA MET A 77 1.27 12.34 8.04
C MET A 77 0.64 13.22 9.11
N ALA A 78 0.53 14.52 8.84
CA ALA A 78 -0.16 15.49 9.68
C ALA A 78 -1.65 15.52 9.30
N THR A 79 -2.52 15.07 10.21
CA THR A 79 -3.96 14.93 9.98
C THR A 79 -4.79 15.52 11.11
N THR A 80 -4.24 16.52 11.79
CA THR A 80 -4.95 17.23 12.85
C THR A 80 -5.91 18.27 12.28
N THR A 81 -6.77 18.84 13.12
CA THR A 81 -7.62 19.97 12.75
C THR A 81 -6.87 21.32 12.81
N ASP A 82 -5.71 21.34 13.46
CA ASP A 82 -4.87 22.54 13.56
C ASP A 82 -3.92 22.64 12.37
N LYS A 83 -4.25 23.53 11.43
CA LYS A 83 -3.47 23.78 10.20
C LYS A 83 -2.07 24.31 10.50
N ILE A 84 -1.91 25.14 11.55
CA ILE A 84 -0.61 25.69 11.93
C ILE A 84 0.30 24.58 12.44
N LEU A 85 -0.24 23.69 13.27
CA LEU A 85 0.49 22.52 13.75
C LEU A 85 0.84 21.56 12.59
N ASN A 86 -0.09 21.28 11.68
CA ASN A 86 0.17 20.45 10.50
C ASN A 86 1.34 21.00 9.68
N LYS A 87 1.36 22.31 9.41
CA LYS A 87 2.47 22.96 8.70
C LYS A 87 3.80 22.77 9.44
N LYS A 88 3.85 23.04 10.76
CA LYS A 88 5.06 22.84 11.58
C LYS A 88 5.56 21.40 11.54
N ILE A 89 4.64 20.41 11.58
CA ILE A 89 4.97 18.99 11.52
C ILE A 89 5.60 18.65 10.17
N VAL A 90 5.00 19.10 9.06
CA VAL A 90 5.53 18.88 7.70
C VAL A 90 6.89 19.51 7.52
N GLU A 91 7.08 20.79 7.91
CA GLU A 91 8.36 21.47 7.84
C GLU A 91 9.46 20.75 8.64
N LYS A 92 9.13 20.29 9.85
CA LYS A 92 10.06 19.54 10.69
C LYS A 92 10.42 18.18 10.06
N ALA A 93 9.43 17.44 9.53
CA ALA A 93 9.64 16.16 8.88
C ALA A 93 10.56 16.31 7.65
N LYS A 94 10.33 17.32 6.81
CA LYS A 94 11.19 17.62 5.65
C LYS A 94 12.63 17.96 6.04
N LYS A 95 12.82 18.76 7.11
CA LYS A 95 14.17 19.04 7.66
C LYS A 95 14.87 17.76 8.13
N MET A 96 14.11 16.75 8.56
CA MET A 96 14.63 15.43 8.96
C MET A 96 14.80 14.48 7.78
N LYS A 97 14.57 14.92 6.54
CA LYS A 97 14.61 14.11 5.30
C LYS A 97 13.58 12.97 5.30
N SER A 98 12.47 13.14 6.01
CA SER A 98 11.31 12.26 5.96
C SER A 98 10.32 12.77 4.92
N TYR A 99 9.64 11.87 4.22
CA TYR A 99 8.48 12.27 3.42
C TYR A 99 7.39 12.83 4.33
N ALA A 100 6.69 13.86 3.86
CA ALA A 100 5.69 14.56 4.65
C ALA A 100 4.40 14.79 3.88
N TYR A 101 3.29 14.66 4.60
CA TYR A 101 1.93 14.87 4.07
C TYR A 101 1.11 15.66 5.08
N ALA A 102 0.38 16.68 4.61
CA ALA A 102 -0.66 17.38 5.35
C ALA A 102 -2.02 17.09 4.71
N SER A 103 -3.02 16.75 5.53
CA SER A 103 -4.37 16.45 5.02
C SER A 103 -5.15 17.67 4.53
N ASP A 104 -4.76 18.85 4.98
CA ASP A 104 -5.41 20.13 4.73
C ASP A 104 -4.68 21.01 3.71
N ASP A 105 -3.43 20.67 3.38
CA ASP A 105 -2.60 21.47 2.48
C ASP A 105 -1.75 20.58 1.55
N PRO A 106 -2.21 20.36 0.31
CA PRO A 106 -1.46 19.58 -0.66
C PRO A 106 -0.19 20.27 -1.16
N GLU A 107 -0.09 21.60 -1.09
CA GLU A 107 1.07 22.34 -1.63
C GLU A 107 2.33 22.15 -0.78
N ILE A 108 2.18 22.00 0.53
CA ILE A 108 3.31 21.73 1.42
C ILE A 108 3.62 20.21 1.51
N SER A 109 2.79 19.36 0.94
CA SER A 109 2.97 17.90 0.96
C SER A 109 3.97 17.45 -0.11
N ASP A 110 4.73 16.38 0.15
CA ASP A 110 5.64 15.79 -0.85
C ASP A 110 4.89 14.93 -1.87
N PHE A 111 3.65 14.54 -1.56
CA PHE A 111 2.82 13.70 -2.43
C PHE A 111 1.34 13.93 -2.15
N ALA A 112 0.52 13.48 -3.09
CA ALA A 112 -0.94 13.47 -2.95
C ALA A 112 -1.47 12.03 -3.00
N HIS A 113 -2.59 11.79 -2.33
CA HIS A 113 -3.28 10.51 -2.40
C HIS A 113 -4.26 10.49 -3.58
N PRO A 114 -4.05 9.63 -4.59
CA PRO A 114 -5.01 9.43 -5.66
C PRO A 114 -6.28 8.74 -5.14
N SER A 115 -7.33 8.74 -5.92
CA SER A 115 -8.48 7.87 -5.71
C SER A 115 -8.13 6.46 -6.13
N VAL A 116 -8.09 5.50 -5.18
CA VAL A 116 -7.65 4.12 -5.45
C VAL A 116 -8.86 3.18 -5.48
N ILE A 117 -8.90 2.32 -6.50
CA ILE A 117 -9.75 1.12 -6.56
C ILE A 117 -8.88 -0.04 -6.10
N ASN A 118 -9.35 -0.77 -5.09
CA ASN A 118 -8.69 -2.00 -4.64
C ASN A 118 -9.55 -3.20 -5.04
N ILE A 119 -8.95 -4.18 -5.72
CA ILE A 119 -9.60 -5.41 -6.15
C ILE A 119 -8.91 -6.57 -5.45
N GLN A 120 -9.60 -7.15 -4.47
CA GLN A 120 -9.19 -8.33 -3.69
C GLN A 120 -7.75 -8.22 -3.14
N ASP A 121 -7.35 -7.04 -2.69
CA ASP A 121 -6.00 -6.73 -2.16
C ASP A 121 -4.83 -7.17 -3.07
N THR A 122 -5.14 -7.41 -4.34
CA THR A 122 -4.18 -7.90 -5.34
C THR A 122 -3.90 -6.89 -6.43
N ILE A 123 -4.94 -6.15 -6.88
CA ILE A 123 -4.80 -5.13 -7.92
C ILE A 123 -5.22 -3.78 -7.38
N GLN A 124 -4.39 -2.78 -7.57
CA GLN A 124 -4.69 -1.39 -7.25
C GLN A 124 -4.68 -0.54 -8.52
N ILE A 125 -5.73 0.27 -8.69
CA ILE A 125 -5.85 1.20 -9.82
C ILE A 125 -5.97 2.60 -9.24
N ALA A 126 -4.99 3.45 -9.53
CA ALA A 126 -4.93 4.81 -9.03
C ALA A 126 -5.43 5.80 -10.08
N ILE A 127 -6.31 6.72 -9.66
CA ILE A 127 -6.90 7.75 -10.50
C ILE A 127 -6.56 9.11 -9.90
N SER A 128 -5.84 9.92 -10.65
CA SER A 128 -5.43 11.26 -10.25
C SER A 128 -5.85 12.28 -11.31
N THR A 129 -6.28 13.45 -10.85
CA THR A 129 -6.53 14.62 -11.70
C THR A 129 -5.43 15.69 -11.51
N GLY A 130 -4.27 15.29 -10.97
CA GLY A 130 -3.18 16.23 -10.66
C GLY A 130 -3.56 17.31 -9.64
N GLY A 131 -4.51 17.02 -8.74
CA GLY A 131 -5.04 18.01 -7.79
C GLY A 131 -6.18 18.88 -8.34
N SER A 132 -6.42 18.86 -9.66
CA SER A 132 -7.40 19.75 -10.30
C SER A 132 -8.84 19.54 -9.86
N SER A 133 -9.26 18.30 -9.56
CA SER A 133 -10.64 18.04 -9.13
C SER A 133 -10.78 16.72 -8.35
N PRO A 134 -10.72 16.75 -7.01
CA PRO A 134 -10.97 15.57 -6.18
C PRO A 134 -12.36 14.95 -6.40
N ILE A 135 -13.38 15.78 -6.70
CA ILE A 135 -14.74 15.32 -6.97
C ILE A 135 -14.78 14.51 -8.27
N MET A 136 -14.14 15.01 -9.33
CA MET A 136 -14.09 14.29 -10.60
C MET A 136 -13.26 13.01 -10.49
N ALA A 137 -12.18 13.01 -9.75
CA ALA A 137 -11.40 11.79 -9.46
C ALA A 137 -12.28 10.72 -8.79
N LYS A 138 -13.12 11.08 -7.81
CA LYS A 138 -14.08 10.16 -7.18
C LYS A 138 -15.16 9.67 -8.15
N LYS A 139 -15.71 10.56 -8.98
CA LYS A 139 -16.73 10.19 -9.98
C LYS A 139 -16.18 9.22 -11.02
N ILE A 140 -14.97 9.48 -11.52
CA ILE A 140 -14.27 8.57 -12.46
C ILE A 140 -13.96 7.24 -11.77
N LYS A 141 -13.46 7.28 -10.52
CA LYS A 141 -13.24 6.07 -9.71
C LYS A 141 -14.49 5.20 -9.67
N SER A 142 -15.66 5.76 -9.30
CA SER A 142 -16.90 4.99 -9.17
C SER A 142 -17.32 4.32 -10.48
N LYS A 143 -17.16 5.00 -11.63
CA LYS A 143 -17.43 4.41 -12.95
C LYS A 143 -16.42 3.31 -13.30
N ALA A 144 -15.14 3.56 -13.08
CA ALA A 144 -14.08 2.63 -13.39
C ALA A 144 -14.14 1.37 -12.49
N GLU A 145 -14.52 1.53 -11.22
CA GLU A 145 -14.64 0.42 -10.27
C GLU A 145 -15.66 -0.62 -10.72
N SER A 146 -16.83 -0.18 -11.20
CA SER A 146 -17.86 -1.08 -11.74
C SER A 146 -17.36 -1.85 -12.96
N PHE A 147 -16.63 -1.16 -13.85
CA PHE A 147 -16.03 -1.79 -15.02
C PHE A 147 -14.99 -2.85 -14.63
N PHE A 148 -14.04 -2.50 -13.76
CA PHE A 148 -12.95 -3.40 -13.40
C PHE A 148 -13.43 -4.59 -12.58
N LYS A 149 -14.37 -4.39 -11.64
CA LYS A 149 -14.97 -5.50 -10.86
C LYS A 149 -15.71 -6.51 -11.75
N LYS A 150 -16.27 -6.06 -12.87
CA LYS A 150 -16.93 -6.95 -13.84
C LYS A 150 -15.94 -7.71 -14.73
N ASN A 151 -14.82 -7.09 -15.09
CA ASN A 151 -13.90 -7.60 -16.11
C ASN A 151 -12.64 -8.27 -15.55
N ILE A 152 -12.33 -8.09 -14.26
CA ILE A 152 -11.26 -8.80 -13.58
C ILE A 152 -11.86 -10.01 -12.87
N SER A 153 -11.52 -11.18 -13.36
CA SER A 153 -12.02 -12.46 -12.86
C SER A 153 -11.16 -13.01 -11.71
N GLU A 154 -11.68 -14.01 -11.01
CA GLU A 154 -10.89 -14.77 -10.03
C GLU A 154 -9.70 -15.49 -10.69
N TYR A 155 -9.83 -15.89 -11.94
CA TYR A 155 -8.72 -16.43 -12.73
C TYR A 155 -7.56 -15.44 -12.85
N ASP A 156 -7.83 -14.15 -13.10
CA ASP A 156 -6.79 -13.12 -13.22
C ASP A 156 -6.08 -12.90 -11.88
N ILE A 157 -6.83 -12.88 -10.78
CA ILE A 157 -6.27 -12.78 -9.43
C ILE A 157 -5.38 -13.98 -9.12
N ASN A 158 -5.87 -15.19 -9.37
CA ASN A 158 -5.11 -16.41 -9.14
C ASN A 158 -3.85 -16.46 -10.02
N GLN A 159 -3.90 -15.95 -11.24
CA GLN A 159 -2.74 -15.85 -12.12
C GLN A 159 -1.68 -14.91 -11.56
N ILE A 160 -2.07 -13.74 -11.04
CA ILE A 160 -1.14 -12.79 -10.40
C ILE A 160 -0.49 -13.41 -9.16
N GLN A 161 -1.28 -14.07 -8.31
CA GLN A 161 -0.76 -14.74 -7.12
C GLN A 161 0.19 -15.89 -7.47
N LEU A 162 -0.13 -16.67 -8.53
CA LEU A 162 0.74 -17.73 -9.01
C LEU A 162 2.05 -17.16 -9.57
N GLN A 163 2.01 -16.02 -10.27
CA GLN A 163 3.22 -15.34 -10.74
C GLN A 163 4.10 -14.85 -9.58
N LYS A 164 3.49 -14.34 -8.50
CA LYS A 164 4.22 -13.99 -7.27
C LYS A 164 4.93 -15.21 -6.68
N PHE A 165 4.24 -16.35 -6.60
CA PHE A 165 4.82 -17.61 -6.14
C PHE A 165 5.92 -18.10 -7.10
N ALA A 166 5.68 -18.12 -8.42
CA ALA A 166 6.68 -18.52 -9.41
C ALA A 166 7.95 -17.66 -9.33
N ARG A 167 7.80 -16.34 -9.12
CA ARG A 167 8.93 -15.43 -8.92
C ARG A 167 9.74 -15.75 -7.66
N SER A 168 9.09 -16.13 -6.56
CA SER A 168 9.82 -16.50 -5.34
C SER A 168 10.68 -17.74 -5.53
N VAL A 169 10.13 -18.81 -6.11
CA VAL A 169 10.87 -20.06 -6.33
C VAL A 169 11.95 -19.93 -7.43
N ALA A 170 11.70 -19.09 -8.44
CA ALA A 170 12.69 -18.81 -9.48
C ALA A 170 13.92 -18.07 -8.94
N LYS A 171 13.75 -17.18 -7.97
CA LYS A 171 14.88 -16.47 -7.34
C LYS A 171 15.85 -17.40 -6.62
N GLU A 172 15.38 -18.52 -6.11
CA GLU A 172 16.20 -19.50 -5.39
C GLU A 172 17.01 -20.38 -6.35
N LYS A 173 16.55 -20.58 -7.59
CA LYS A 173 17.13 -21.54 -8.53
C LYS A 173 17.81 -20.89 -9.74
N LEU A 174 17.28 -19.78 -10.23
CA LEU A 174 17.74 -19.13 -11.46
C LEU A 174 18.58 -17.89 -11.14
N SER A 175 19.82 -17.89 -11.59
CA SER A 175 20.81 -16.86 -11.27
C SER A 175 20.58 -15.57 -12.06
N THR A 176 20.23 -15.68 -13.37
CA THR A 176 20.12 -14.49 -14.22
C THR A 176 18.72 -13.86 -14.19
N GLN A 177 18.65 -12.58 -14.49
CA GLN A 177 17.39 -11.88 -14.60
C GLN A 177 16.62 -12.31 -15.87
N LEU A 178 17.34 -12.66 -16.92
CA LEU A 178 16.76 -13.11 -18.19
C LEU A 178 16.05 -14.45 -18.01
N ASP A 179 16.72 -15.46 -17.44
CA ASP A 179 16.13 -16.78 -17.20
C ASP A 179 14.88 -16.68 -16.33
N ARG A 180 14.93 -15.86 -15.26
CA ARG A 180 13.75 -15.61 -14.41
C ARG A 180 12.60 -15.01 -15.19
N LYS A 181 12.88 -14.07 -16.09
CA LYS A 181 11.85 -13.45 -16.94
C LYS A 181 11.23 -14.48 -17.89
N GLU A 182 12.06 -15.26 -18.59
CA GLU A 182 11.62 -16.29 -19.54
C GLU A 182 10.81 -17.38 -18.84
N PHE A 183 11.27 -17.85 -17.69
CA PHE A 183 10.52 -18.78 -16.86
C PHE A 183 9.12 -18.24 -16.49
N LEU A 184 9.01 -17.00 -16.04
CA LEU A 184 7.72 -16.42 -15.68
C LEU A 184 6.78 -16.32 -16.90
N TYR A 185 7.31 -16.01 -18.09
CA TYR A 185 6.52 -16.04 -19.32
C TYR A 185 6.10 -17.45 -19.72
N SER A 186 6.93 -18.47 -19.51
CA SER A 186 6.55 -19.87 -19.79
C SER A 186 5.38 -20.31 -18.92
N ILE A 187 5.36 -19.93 -17.64
CA ILE A 187 4.25 -20.22 -16.71
C ILE A 187 2.94 -19.61 -17.20
N ILE A 188 2.96 -18.36 -17.69
CA ILE A 188 1.75 -17.70 -18.23
C ILE A 188 1.24 -18.43 -19.48
N LYS A 189 2.14 -18.98 -20.30
CA LYS A 189 1.80 -19.66 -21.56
C LYS A 189 1.43 -21.13 -21.39
N ASP A 190 1.83 -21.74 -20.29
CA ASP A 190 1.62 -23.18 -20.04
C ASP A 190 0.13 -23.55 -20.04
N LYS A 191 -0.27 -24.49 -20.90
CA LYS A 191 -1.67 -24.90 -21.05
C LYS A 191 -2.22 -25.55 -19.79
N ARG A 192 -1.41 -26.40 -19.13
CA ARG A 192 -1.82 -27.12 -17.94
C ARG A 192 -2.02 -26.17 -16.75
N VAL A 193 -1.13 -25.19 -16.59
CA VAL A 193 -1.28 -24.14 -15.58
C VAL A 193 -2.58 -23.35 -15.81
N LYS A 194 -2.88 -22.98 -17.05
CA LYS A 194 -4.12 -22.26 -17.39
C LYS A 194 -5.38 -23.06 -17.03
N GLU A 195 -5.41 -24.33 -17.38
CA GLU A 195 -6.53 -25.22 -17.05
C GLU A 195 -6.71 -25.33 -15.53
N LEU A 196 -5.63 -25.57 -14.80
CA LEU A 196 -5.68 -25.70 -13.34
C LEU A 196 -6.18 -24.44 -12.64
N LEU A 197 -5.79 -23.26 -13.14
CA LEU A 197 -6.28 -21.97 -12.61
C LEU A 197 -7.76 -21.75 -12.95
N LYS A 198 -8.21 -22.11 -14.16
CA LYS A 198 -9.64 -22.03 -14.54
C LYS A 198 -10.51 -22.95 -13.67
N ASP A 199 -9.99 -24.11 -13.32
CA ASP A 199 -10.68 -25.10 -12.45
C ASP A 199 -10.57 -24.72 -10.94
N GLY A 200 -9.97 -23.60 -10.57
CA GLY A 200 -9.74 -23.21 -9.18
C GLY A 200 -8.73 -24.07 -8.42
N LYS A 201 -7.94 -24.89 -9.13
CA LYS A 201 -6.98 -25.85 -8.55
C LYS A 201 -5.62 -25.18 -8.27
N TYR A 202 -5.61 -24.08 -7.52
CA TYR A 202 -4.44 -23.24 -7.29
C TYR A 202 -3.22 -23.99 -6.71
N LYS A 203 -3.44 -24.86 -5.70
CA LYS A 203 -2.35 -25.65 -5.09
C LYS A 203 -1.68 -26.61 -6.09
N ILE A 204 -2.48 -27.19 -7.00
CA ILE A 204 -1.95 -28.08 -8.04
C ILE A 204 -1.18 -27.24 -9.07
N ALA A 205 -1.64 -26.04 -9.42
CA ALA A 205 -0.92 -25.13 -10.28
C ALA A 205 0.45 -24.74 -9.69
N GLN A 206 0.55 -24.52 -8.37
CA GLN A 206 1.85 -24.29 -7.71
C GLN A 206 2.80 -25.51 -7.84
N THR A 207 2.27 -26.72 -7.76
CA THR A 207 3.06 -27.95 -7.94
C THR A 207 3.56 -28.05 -9.39
N GLN A 208 2.72 -27.70 -10.37
CA GLN A 208 3.09 -27.67 -11.79
C GLN A 208 4.19 -26.63 -12.03
N VAL A 209 4.12 -25.45 -11.43
CA VAL A 209 5.18 -24.42 -11.50
C VAL A 209 6.52 -24.98 -10.99
N LYS A 210 6.52 -25.68 -9.85
CA LYS A 210 7.73 -26.31 -9.32
C LYS A 210 8.28 -27.39 -10.25
N LYS A 211 7.40 -28.17 -10.92
CA LYS A 211 7.81 -29.17 -11.90
C LYS A 211 8.50 -28.51 -13.08
N ILE A 212 7.89 -27.50 -13.70
CA ILE A 212 8.48 -26.74 -14.81
C ILE A 212 9.85 -26.16 -14.41
N LEU A 213 9.97 -25.61 -13.19
CA LEU A 213 11.24 -25.08 -12.71
C LEU A 213 12.33 -26.14 -12.52
N ARG A 214 11.99 -27.39 -12.16
CA ARG A 214 12.97 -28.50 -12.06
C ARG A 214 13.48 -28.92 -13.43
N GLU A 215 12.61 -28.86 -14.45
CA GLU A 215 12.90 -29.24 -15.82
C GLU A 215 13.46 -28.05 -16.63
N TRP A 216 13.64 -26.88 -16.00
CA TRP A 216 14.16 -25.67 -16.63
C TRP A 216 15.66 -25.81 -16.86
N SER A 217 16.06 -25.79 -18.12
CA SER A 217 17.45 -25.89 -18.59
C SER A 217 17.98 -24.53 -19.05
#